data_ab7ade6df0511e2ce28c39d36fc9e115
#
_entry.id   ab7ade6df0511e2ce28c39d36fc9e115
#
_cell.length_a   1.000
_cell.length_b   1.000
_cell.length_c   1.000
_cell.angle_alpha   90.00
_cell.angle_beta   90.00
_cell.angle_gamma   90.00
#
_symmetry.space_group_name_H-M   'P 1'
#
loop_
_entity.id
_entity.type
_entity.pdbx_description
1 polymer ?
#
loop_
_entity_poly.entity_id
_entity_poly.type
_entity_poly.pdbx_seq_one_letter_code
_entity_poly.pdbx_strand_id
1 'polypeptide(L)'
;MRQDLTLLSDAELIQSLKSLVRDERGRLVSTLRHLEEMDRRRLAVKSGFPSLFDYCVSELRYAQGEAARRIHATRAAAKYPVLYRLL
;
A
#
# COMPACT_ATOMS: atom_id res chain seq x y z
N MET A 1 8.91 -5.39 20.18
CA MET A 1 8.36 -6.00 21.40
C MET A 1 7.02 -6.66 21.08
N ARG A 2 6.87 -7.92 21.45
CA ARG A 2 5.62 -8.65 21.16
C ARG A 2 4.59 -8.37 22.24
N GLN A 3 3.41 -7.90 21.86
CA GLN A 3 2.31 -7.67 22.78
C GLN A 3 1.65 -9.00 23.15
N ASP A 4 1.39 -9.19 24.45
CA ASP A 4 0.66 -10.38 24.89
C ASP A 4 -0.84 -10.12 24.80
N LEU A 5 -1.44 -10.61 23.73
CA LEU A 5 -2.85 -10.39 23.41
C LEU A 5 -3.79 -11.14 24.37
N THR A 6 -3.29 -12.17 25.05
CA THR A 6 -4.12 -12.93 25.99
C THR A 6 -4.51 -12.14 27.21
N LEU A 7 -3.79 -11.05 27.50
CA LEU A 7 -4.08 -10.17 28.64
C LEU A 7 -5.17 -9.14 28.32
N LEU A 8 -5.56 -9.00 27.08
CA LEU A 8 -6.60 -8.05 26.68
C LEU A 8 -7.99 -8.65 26.95
N SER A 9 -8.93 -7.81 27.37
CA SER A 9 -10.34 -8.20 27.37
C SER A 9 -10.83 -8.38 25.94
N ASP A 10 -11.99 -9.01 25.77
CA ASP A 10 -12.60 -9.17 24.47
C ASP A 10 -12.81 -7.82 23.78
N ALA A 11 -13.34 -6.83 24.51
CA ALA A 11 -13.57 -5.50 23.97
C ALA A 11 -12.28 -4.82 23.55
N GLU A 12 -11.23 -4.93 24.35
CA GLU A 12 -9.93 -4.35 24.04
C GLU A 12 -9.31 -5.01 22.81
N LEU A 13 -9.41 -6.33 22.69
CA LEU A 13 -8.91 -7.06 21.55
C LEU A 13 -9.60 -6.61 20.25
N ILE A 14 -10.94 -6.51 20.29
CA ILE A 14 -11.73 -6.07 19.14
C ILE A 14 -11.36 -4.65 18.72
N GLN A 15 -11.24 -3.73 19.69
CA GLN A 15 -10.88 -2.34 19.39
C GLN A 15 -9.46 -2.24 18.84
N SER A 16 -8.54 -3.00 19.38
CA SER A 16 -7.15 -3.03 18.90
C SER A 16 -7.09 -3.52 17.45
N LEU A 17 -7.84 -4.59 17.14
CA LEU A 17 -7.90 -5.10 15.76
C LEU A 17 -8.49 -4.07 14.80
N LYS A 18 -9.59 -3.42 15.18
CA LYS A 18 -10.21 -2.39 14.32
C LYS A 18 -9.26 -1.23 14.05
N SER A 19 -8.50 -0.82 15.08
CA SER A 19 -7.50 0.24 14.93
C SER A 19 -6.40 -0.15 13.94
N LEU A 20 -5.89 -1.39 14.05
CA LEU A 20 -4.88 -1.89 13.13
C LEU A 20 -5.37 -1.94 11.69
N VAL A 21 -6.62 -2.36 11.49
CA VAL A 21 -7.20 -2.41 10.14
C VAL A 21 -7.32 -1.01 9.54
N ARG A 22 -7.70 0.00 10.35
CA ARG A 22 -7.73 1.39 9.89
C ARG A 22 -6.33 1.89 9.52
N ASP A 23 -5.33 1.55 10.32
CA ASP A 23 -3.94 1.94 10.07
C ASP A 23 -3.43 1.31 8.77
N GLU A 24 -3.75 0.03 8.53
CA GLU A 24 -3.39 -0.65 7.28
C GLU A 24 -3.99 0.05 6.07
N ARG A 25 -5.26 0.46 6.14
CA ARG A 25 -5.92 1.19 5.05
C ARG A 25 -5.24 2.53 4.80
N GLY A 26 -4.92 3.26 5.86
CA GLY A 26 -4.23 4.53 5.75
C GLY A 26 -2.85 4.37 5.11
N ARG A 27 -2.12 3.34 5.51
CA ARG A 27 -0.81 3.02 4.92
C ARG A 27 -0.93 2.61 3.47
N LEU A 28 -1.95 1.83 3.13
CA LEU A 28 -2.18 1.43 1.74
C LEU A 28 -2.43 2.66 0.87
N VAL A 29 -3.33 3.56 1.29
CA VAL A 29 -3.61 4.79 0.55
C VAL A 29 -2.35 5.62 0.37
N SER A 30 -1.58 5.80 1.44
CA SER A 30 -0.30 6.52 1.37
C SER A 30 0.68 5.88 0.39
N THR A 31 0.79 4.55 0.42
CA THR A 31 1.65 3.81 -0.50
C THR A 31 1.23 4.04 -1.96
N LEU A 32 -0.06 3.93 -2.23
CA LEU A 32 -0.56 4.13 -3.59
C LEU A 32 -0.34 5.57 -4.07
N ARG A 33 -0.49 6.57 -3.20
CA ARG A 33 -0.22 7.97 -3.54
C ARG A 33 1.25 8.20 -3.86
N HIS A 34 2.15 7.54 -3.13
CA HIS A 34 3.58 7.61 -3.42
C HIS A 34 3.92 6.94 -4.75
N LEU A 35 3.31 5.78 -5.03
CA LEU A 35 3.51 5.10 -6.31
C LEU A 35 2.96 5.94 -7.47
N GLU A 36 1.82 6.62 -7.27
CA GLU A 36 1.27 7.54 -8.26
C GLU A 36 2.26 8.65 -8.61
N GLU A 37 2.85 9.25 -7.60
CA GLU A 37 3.81 10.34 -7.82
C GLU A 37 5.10 9.82 -8.48
N MET A 38 5.56 8.64 -8.09
CA MET A 38 6.70 7.99 -8.75
C MET A 38 6.42 7.71 -10.22
N ASP A 39 5.20 7.24 -10.51
CA ASP A 39 4.77 6.94 -11.89
C ASP A 39 4.72 8.24 -12.72
N ARG A 40 4.16 9.31 -12.15
CA ARG A 40 4.08 10.61 -12.79
C ARG A 40 5.47 11.16 -13.13
N ARG A 41 6.42 11.04 -12.20
CA ARG A 41 7.79 11.51 -12.38
C ARG A 41 8.66 10.55 -13.17
N ARG A 42 8.15 9.35 -13.49
CA ARG A 42 8.90 8.30 -14.19
C ARG A 42 10.18 7.91 -13.44
N LEU A 43 10.12 7.89 -12.13
CA LEU A 43 11.31 7.67 -11.30
C LEU A 43 11.86 6.25 -11.41
N ALA A 44 11.01 5.24 -11.62
CA ALA A 44 11.49 3.87 -11.80
C ALA A 44 12.40 3.78 -13.04
N VAL A 45 11.97 4.31 -14.16
CA VAL A 45 12.74 4.32 -15.40
C VAL A 45 14.00 5.17 -15.24
N LYS A 46 13.89 6.34 -14.63
CA LYS A 46 15.04 7.22 -14.36
C LYS A 46 16.06 6.57 -13.44
N SER A 47 15.62 5.64 -12.60
CA SER A 47 16.50 4.90 -11.69
C SER A 47 17.08 3.63 -12.31
N GLY A 48 16.82 3.38 -13.59
CA GLY A 48 17.41 2.27 -14.33
C GLY A 48 16.55 1.01 -14.40
N PHE A 49 15.29 1.06 -13.94
CA PHE A 49 14.38 -0.08 -14.04
C PHE A 49 13.56 0.00 -15.33
N PRO A 50 13.26 -1.14 -15.95
CA PRO A 50 12.45 -1.14 -17.20
C PRO A 50 11.06 -0.54 -17.03
N SER A 51 10.46 -0.68 -15.82
CA SER A 51 9.11 -0.22 -15.55
C SER A 51 8.88 -0.04 -14.05
N LEU A 52 7.77 0.59 -13.69
CA LEU A 52 7.35 0.67 -12.28
C LEU A 52 7.11 -0.72 -11.70
N PHE A 53 6.60 -1.66 -12.49
CA PHE A 53 6.41 -3.05 -12.07
C PHE A 53 7.74 -3.67 -11.64
N ASP A 54 8.77 -3.54 -12.48
CA ASP A 54 10.10 -4.09 -12.16
C ASP A 54 10.69 -3.46 -10.90
N TYR A 55 10.47 -2.16 -10.72
CA TYR A 55 10.88 -1.46 -9.49
C TYR A 55 10.18 -2.06 -8.27
N CYS A 56 8.87 -2.24 -8.35
CA CYS A 56 8.09 -2.81 -7.24
C CYS A 56 8.54 -4.22 -6.86
N VAL A 57 8.83 -5.06 -7.84
CA VAL A 57 9.27 -6.44 -7.58
C VAL A 57 10.70 -6.47 -7.07
N SER A 58 11.62 -5.76 -7.73
CA SER A 58 13.06 -5.84 -7.45
C SER A 58 13.47 -5.01 -6.24
N GLU A 59 13.01 -3.77 -6.17
CA GLU A 59 13.44 -2.84 -5.13
C GLU A 59 12.55 -2.87 -3.91
N LEU A 60 11.22 -2.88 -4.11
CA LEU A 60 10.27 -2.91 -3.01
C LEU A 60 9.95 -4.32 -2.51
N ARG A 61 10.43 -5.33 -3.22
CA ARG A 61 10.28 -6.73 -2.83
C ARG A 61 8.84 -7.23 -2.81
N TYR A 62 7.97 -6.63 -3.59
CA TYR A 62 6.62 -7.14 -3.73
C TYR A 62 6.60 -8.41 -4.58
N ALA A 63 5.73 -9.35 -4.23
CA ALA A 63 5.40 -10.45 -5.12
C ALA A 63 4.78 -9.90 -6.40
N GLN A 64 4.95 -10.61 -7.52
CA GLN A 64 4.50 -10.12 -8.84
C GLN A 64 3.01 -9.78 -8.84
N GLY A 65 2.17 -10.65 -8.27
CA GLY A 65 0.73 -10.40 -8.21
C GLY A 65 0.37 -9.17 -7.37
N GLU A 66 1.07 -8.97 -6.26
CA GLU A 66 0.88 -7.79 -5.42
C GLU A 66 1.31 -6.52 -6.14
N ALA A 67 2.46 -6.55 -6.81
CA ALA A 67 2.95 -5.42 -7.58
C ALA A 67 1.94 -5.02 -8.66
N ALA A 68 1.44 -6.00 -9.41
CA ALA A 68 0.46 -5.76 -10.46
C ALA A 68 -0.83 -5.13 -9.91
N ARG A 69 -1.34 -5.65 -8.80
CA ARG A 69 -2.56 -5.11 -8.17
C ARG A 69 -2.37 -3.68 -7.68
N ARG A 70 -1.22 -3.40 -7.05
CA ARG A 70 -0.94 -2.05 -6.53
C ARG A 70 -0.78 -1.03 -7.64
N ILE A 71 -0.11 -1.40 -8.72
CA ILE A 71 0.06 -0.51 -9.87
C ILE A 71 -1.29 -0.26 -10.55
N HIS A 72 -2.10 -1.31 -10.71
CA HIS A 72 -3.43 -1.17 -11.29
C HIS A 72 -4.29 -0.20 -10.45
N ALA A 73 -4.31 -0.39 -9.13
CA ALA A 73 -5.05 0.48 -8.22
C ALA A 73 -4.53 1.91 -8.28
N THR A 74 -3.21 2.08 -8.32
CA THR A 74 -2.55 3.39 -8.40
C THR A 74 -2.98 4.15 -9.66
N ARG A 75 -2.96 3.47 -10.81
CA ARG A 75 -3.33 4.09 -12.09
C ARG A 75 -4.82 4.39 -12.18
N ALA A 76 -5.66 3.52 -11.61
CA ALA A 76 -7.10 3.76 -11.54
C ALA A 76 -7.39 4.97 -10.64
N ALA A 77 -6.74 5.07 -9.47
CA ALA A 77 -6.93 6.18 -8.56
C ALA A 77 -6.37 7.50 -9.11
N ALA A 78 -5.31 7.45 -9.91
CA ALA A 78 -4.80 8.64 -10.60
C ALA A 78 -5.84 9.21 -11.56
N LYS A 79 -6.57 8.32 -12.24
CA LYS A 79 -7.63 8.70 -13.17
C LYS A 79 -8.92 9.10 -12.42
N TYR A 80 -9.23 8.42 -11.32
CA TYR A 80 -10.42 8.64 -10.51
C TYR A 80 -10.05 8.79 -9.04
N PRO A 81 -9.62 9.99 -8.60
CA PRO A 81 -9.11 10.19 -7.23
C PRO A 81 -10.08 9.79 -6.12
N VAL A 82 -11.39 9.75 -6.41
CA VAL A 82 -12.40 9.30 -5.43
C VAL A 82 -12.15 7.88 -4.95
N LEU A 83 -11.44 7.07 -5.74
CA LEU A 83 -11.14 5.68 -5.37
C LEU A 83 -10.30 5.59 -4.09
N TYR A 84 -9.49 6.60 -3.78
CA TYR A 84 -8.74 6.63 -2.52
C TYR A 84 -9.64 6.60 -1.30
N ARG A 85 -10.87 7.12 -1.40
CA ARG A 85 -11.82 7.10 -0.29
C ARG A 85 -12.48 5.74 -0.10
N LEU A 86 -12.42 4.88 -1.11
CA LEU A 86 -13.06 3.57 -1.10
C LEU A 86 -12.12 2.45 -0.64
N LEU A 87 -10.86 2.77 -0.44
CA LEU A 87 -9.82 1.79 -0.08
C LEU A 87 -9.68 1.59 1.43
#